data_9c8e2b1b3ae557eb7a63152a9756ded0
#
_entry.id   9c8e2b1b3ae557eb7a63152a9756ded0
#
_cell.length_a   1.000
_cell.length_b   1.000
_cell.length_c   1.000
_cell.angle_alpha   90.00
_cell.angle_beta   90.00
_cell.angle_gamma   90.00
#
_symmetry.space_group_name_H-M   'P 1'
#
loop_
_entity.id
_entity.type
_entity.pdbx_description
1 polymer ?
#
loop_
_entity_poly.entity_id
_entity_poly.type
_entity_poly.pdbx_seq_one_letter_code
_entity_poly.pdbx_strand_id
1 'polypeptide(L)'
;MYDQYRKVQDSMRKKEYGGYLPLETKIDEDYFSKYGSDHVVRTNSAKAAIYFAVQKMKPIKLYVPYYMCNSVLHMLAGSGVCVEKYWLNDELLPALEKTDLKEENTQTIGILLVNYFGVMDQKISQLVGQYKNVIIDNSHAFFCSPILREDVYNVYSCRKFVGVPDGGYLVSKTPLSLELEPDRIGHHFSYLVISPEYSMNEAYTEKIESDKYFYDNYKGMSRISQGLLSSVDYEFIKQKREENFNMLHGLLKAYNQFLIEGNNTAPYLYPFRPKKNYKGNTIDVAALKMSLVAQKIYTPTLWRELITSEYEETLEYQISKNTVFLPIDQRYDVQDMEYLAQTVLTLSRICDSNEGANTNEKH
;
A
#
# COMPACT_ATOMS: atom_id res chain seq x y z
N MET A 1 17.30 23.31 18.68
CA MET A 1 15.99 23.17 19.38
C MET A 1 15.66 21.71 19.70
N TYR A 2 15.87 20.75 18.78
CA TYR A 2 15.68 19.31 19.01
C TYR A 2 16.50 18.75 20.18
N ASP A 3 17.75 19.17 20.32
CA ASP A 3 18.64 18.79 21.44
C ASP A 3 18.20 19.37 22.79
N GLN A 4 17.54 20.53 22.81
CA GLN A 4 17.01 21.10 24.04
C GLN A 4 15.74 20.40 24.53
N TYR A 5 14.83 20.02 23.61
CA TYR A 5 13.61 19.25 23.96
C TYR A 5 13.97 17.83 24.39
N ARG A 6 14.94 17.20 23.75
CA ARG A 6 15.48 15.90 24.15
C ARG A 6 16.11 15.99 25.56
N LYS A 7 16.85 17.03 25.84
CA LYS A 7 17.45 17.29 27.16
C LYS A 7 16.37 17.55 28.25
N VAL A 8 15.27 18.19 27.94
CA VAL A 8 14.17 18.47 28.90
C VAL A 8 13.34 17.21 29.20
N GLN A 9 13.02 16.38 28.21
CA GLN A 9 12.35 15.09 28.46
C GLN A 9 13.27 14.05 29.13
N ASP A 10 14.54 14.01 28.76
CA ASP A 10 15.53 13.15 29.42
C ASP A 10 15.86 13.63 30.84
N SER A 11 15.75 14.94 31.14
CA SER A 11 15.97 15.48 32.49
C SER A 11 14.82 15.18 33.48
N MET A 12 13.62 14.84 32.97
CA MET A 12 12.49 14.44 33.83
C MET A 12 12.40 12.94 34.11
N ARG A 13 13.11 12.09 33.37
CA ARG A 13 13.22 10.67 33.67
C ARG A 13 14.43 10.42 34.55
N LYS A 14 14.18 9.91 35.76
CA LYS A 14 15.27 9.35 36.56
C LYS A 14 15.96 8.27 35.75
N LYS A 15 17.28 8.36 35.60
CA LYS A 15 18.09 7.35 34.95
C LYS A 15 17.92 6.02 35.68
N GLU A 16 17.54 5.00 34.96
CA GLU A 16 17.45 3.62 35.46
C GLU A 16 18.82 2.95 35.32
N TYR A 17 19.22 2.14 36.29
CA TYR A 17 20.49 1.43 36.29
C TYR A 17 20.23 -0.07 36.43
N GLY A 18 20.88 -0.88 35.60
CA GLY A 18 20.73 -2.32 35.58
C GLY A 18 19.50 -2.79 34.78
N GLY A 19 19.04 -4.03 35.04
CA GLY A 19 17.99 -4.68 34.30
C GLY A 19 18.50 -5.53 33.13
N TYR A 20 17.68 -5.71 32.11
CA TYR A 20 18.02 -6.45 30.90
C TYR A 20 18.41 -5.52 29.75
N LEU A 21 19.16 -6.04 28.79
CA LEU A 21 19.52 -5.26 27.60
C LEU A 21 18.28 -5.10 26.69
N PRO A 22 18.01 -3.89 26.21
CA PRO A 22 16.96 -3.66 25.22
C PRO A 22 17.35 -4.22 23.85
N LEU A 23 16.39 -4.27 22.91
CA LEU A 23 16.69 -4.52 21.50
C LEU A 23 17.62 -3.41 20.97
N GLU A 24 18.83 -3.78 20.57
CA GLU A 24 19.82 -2.86 20.03
C GLU A 24 19.60 -2.63 18.55
N THR A 25 19.12 -1.44 18.19
CA THR A 25 18.97 -1.00 16.80
C THR A 25 19.69 0.32 16.59
N LYS A 26 20.36 0.47 15.48
CA LYS A 26 20.96 1.74 15.05
C LYS A 26 19.97 2.46 14.13
N ILE A 27 19.64 3.71 14.46
CA ILE A 27 18.88 4.59 13.57
C ILE A 27 19.89 5.32 12.69
N ASP A 28 19.80 5.06 11.38
CA ASP A 28 20.66 5.64 10.36
C ASP A 28 19.81 6.06 9.16
N GLU A 29 20.39 6.21 7.99
CA GLU A 29 19.69 6.51 6.76
C GLU A 29 18.74 5.36 6.37
N ASP A 30 17.57 5.73 5.85
CA ASP A 30 16.58 4.83 5.28
C ASP A 30 16.31 5.20 3.81
N TYR A 31 15.37 4.49 3.17
CA TYR A 31 15.09 4.66 1.74
C TYR A 31 14.80 6.11 1.31
N PHE A 32 14.13 6.89 2.17
CA PHE A 32 13.73 8.27 1.87
C PHE A 32 14.70 9.33 2.41
N SER A 33 15.73 8.98 3.14
CA SER A 33 16.72 9.93 3.69
C SER A 33 17.39 10.80 2.62
N LYS A 34 17.51 10.26 1.41
CA LYS A 34 18.07 10.96 0.23
C LYS A 34 17.32 12.23 -0.18
N TYR A 35 16.09 12.43 0.28
CA TYR A 35 15.27 13.62 -0.04
C TYR A 35 15.46 14.75 0.98
N GLY A 36 16.23 14.53 2.05
CA GLY A 36 16.53 15.52 3.09
C GLY A 36 15.50 15.58 4.22
N SER A 37 15.97 15.89 5.41
CA SER A 37 15.17 15.84 6.65
C SER A 37 13.99 16.80 6.65
N ASP A 38 14.12 17.96 5.99
CA ASP A 38 13.07 18.98 5.95
C ASP A 38 11.93 18.60 4.99
N HIS A 39 12.16 17.66 4.11
CA HIS A 39 11.25 17.23 3.05
C HIS A 39 10.60 15.86 3.31
N VAL A 40 11.01 15.18 4.38
CA VAL A 40 10.56 13.84 4.74
C VAL A 40 10.09 13.80 6.18
N VAL A 41 8.83 13.43 6.39
CA VAL A 41 8.28 13.15 7.73
C VAL A 41 8.04 11.66 7.87
N ARG A 42 8.61 11.07 8.92
CA ARG A 42 8.41 9.67 9.29
C ARG A 42 7.22 9.55 10.22
N THR A 43 6.17 8.87 9.78
CA THR A 43 4.92 8.68 10.52
C THR A 43 4.73 7.23 10.92
N ASN A 44 3.87 6.94 11.88
CA ASN A 44 3.57 5.58 12.31
C ASN A 44 2.71 4.79 11.29
N SER A 45 2.12 5.46 10.32
CA SER A 45 1.32 4.82 9.26
C SER A 45 1.17 5.74 8.05
N ALA A 46 0.88 5.18 6.86
CA ALA A 46 0.51 5.98 5.69
C ALA A 46 -0.74 6.83 5.95
N LYS A 47 -1.71 6.33 6.74
CA LYS A 47 -2.88 7.12 7.14
C LYS A 47 -2.48 8.37 7.94
N ALA A 48 -1.55 8.24 8.88
CA ALA A 48 -1.00 9.39 9.59
C ALA A 48 -0.27 10.36 8.62
N ALA A 49 0.44 9.85 7.62
CA ALA A 49 1.06 10.68 6.60
C ALA A 49 0.01 11.45 5.77
N ILE A 50 -1.12 10.83 5.40
CA ILE A 50 -2.25 11.52 4.74
C ILE A 50 -2.82 12.60 5.68
N TYR A 51 -3.03 12.26 6.97
CA TYR A 51 -3.51 13.24 7.95
C TYR A 51 -2.61 14.48 8.00
N PHE A 52 -1.30 14.31 8.12
CA PHE A 52 -0.36 15.44 8.14
C PHE A 52 -0.26 16.17 6.81
N ALA A 53 -0.40 15.49 5.67
CA ALA A 53 -0.50 16.13 4.36
C ALA A 53 -1.73 17.07 4.29
N VAL A 54 -2.89 16.61 4.75
CA VAL A 54 -4.11 17.42 4.81
C VAL A 54 -3.94 18.61 5.76
N GLN A 55 -3.34 18.41 6.94
CA GLN A 55 -3.07 19.49 7.90
C GLN A 55 -2.08 20.53 7.32
N LYS A 56 -1.15 20.13 6.47
CA LYS A 56 -0.21 21.04 5.82
C LYS A 56 -0.83 21.77 4.62
N MET A 57 -1.58 21.06 3.80
CA MET A 57 -2.28 21.58 2.62
C MET A 57 -3.43 22.51 3.00
N LYS A 58 -4.19 22.20 4.06
CA LYS A 58 -5.38 22.92 4.55
C LYS A 58 -6.44 23.17 3.47
N PRO A 59 -6.87 22.16 2.74
CA PRO A 59 -7.90 22.33 1.73
C PRO A 59 -9.26 22.59 2.41
N ILE A 60 -10.12 23.41 1.79
CA ILE A 60 -11.52 23.55 2.21
C ILE A 60 -12.30 22.31 1.76
N LYS A 61 -12.03 21.83 0.53
CA LYS A 61 -12.63 20.63 -0.06
C LYS A 61 -11.51 19.69 -0.53
N LEU A 62 -11.66 18.38 -0.25
CA LEU A 62 -10.77 17.32 -0.72
C LEU A 62 -11.57 16.26 -1.46
N TYR A 63 -11.22 16.06 -2.73
CA TYR A 63 -11.74 14.94 -3.51
C TYR A 63 -10.96 13.66 -3.22
N VAL A 64 -11.67 12.57 -2.94
CA VAL A 64 -11.09 11.27 -2.63
C VAL A 64 -11.81 10.15 -3.38
N PRO A 65 -11.16 9.02 -3.72
CA PRO A 65 -11.86 7.94 -4.39
C PRO A 65 -12.80 7.18 -3.44
N TYR A 66 -13.90 6.62 -3.97
CA TYR A 66 -14.66 5.59 -3.27
C TYR A 66 -13.80 4.36 -3.01
N TYR A 67 -12.91 4.02 -3.94
CA TYR A 67 -12.04 2.85 -3.88
C TYR A 67 -10.79 3.13 -3.05
N MET A 68 -10.96 3.21 -1.72
CA MET A 68 -9.86 3.39 -0.77
C MET A 68 -10.18 2.83 0.61
N CYS A 69 -9.17 2.79 1.48
CA CYS A 69 -9.29 2.26 2.83
C CYS A 69 -10.29 3.06 3.68
N ASN A 70 -11.27 2.37 4.25
CA ASN A 70 -12.32 2.99 5.07
C ASN A 70 -11.76 3.74 6.29
N SER A 71 -10.64 3.28 6.85
CA SER A 71 -9.97 3.97 7.97
C SER A 71 -9.42 5.35 7.57
N VAL A 72 -9.08 5.57 6.29
CA VAL A 72 -8.67 6.89 5.78
C VAL A 72 -9.91 7.77 5.62
N LEU A 73 -11.01 7.24 5.07
CA LEU A 73 -12.28 7.98 4.94
C LEU A 73 -12.81 8.42 6.31
N HIS A 74 -12.73 7.54 7.32
CA HIS A 74 -13.11 7.87 8.70
C HIS A 74 -12.24 9.00 9.28
N MET A 75 -10.93 8.93 9.13
CA MET A 75 -9.98 9.97 9.56
C MET A 75 -10.29 11.31 8.88
N LEU A 76 -10.55 11.32 7.58
CA LEU A 76 -10.87 12.53 6.81
C LEU A 76 -12.18 13.15 7.27
N ALA A 77 -13.21 12.33 7.56
CA ALA A 77 -14.48 12.83 8.10
C ALA A 77 -14.30 13.57 9.44
N GLY A 78 -13.32 13.17 10.27
CA GLY A 78 -12.97 13.84 11.53
C GLY A 78 -12.00 15.02 11.38
N SER A 79 -11.46 15.28 10.19
CA SER A 79 -10.40 16.29 9.98
C SER A 79 -10.89 17.73 9.82
N GLY A 80 -12.20 17.96 9.73
CA GLY A 80 -12.80 19.28 9.47
C GLY A 80 -12.76 19.73 8.00
N VAL A 81 -12.28 18.89 7.09
CA VAL A 81 -12.24 19.14 5.64
C VAL A 81 -13.54 18.63 5.00
N CYS A 82 -14.13 19.39 4.08
CA CYS A 82 -15.25 18.90 3.26
C CYS A 82 -14.73 17.81 2.33
N VAL A 83 -15.18 16.56 2.51
CA VAL A 83 -14.77 15.42 1.70
C VAL A 83 -15.83 15.12 0.65
N GLU A 84 -15.43 15.11 -0.61
CA GLU A 84 -16.25 14.69 -1.74
C GLU A 84 -15.65 13.47 -2.41
N LYS A 85 -16.48 12.45 -2.69
CA LYS A 85 -15.98 11.17 -3.25
C LYS A 85 -16.18 11.15 -4.76
N TYR A 86 -15.19 10.55 -5.45
CA TYR A 86 -15.26 10.30 -6.89
C TYR A 86 -15.18 8.80 -7.21
N TRP A 87 -15.81 8.41 -8.31
CA TRP A 87 -15.70 7.09 -8.90
C TRP A 87 -14.50 6.99 -9.84
N LEU A 88 -14.07 5.76 -10.10
CA LEU A 88 -13.00 5.47 -11.05
C LEU A 88 -13.59 5.15 -12.43
N ASN A 89 -12.82 5.44 -13.47
CA ASN A 89 -13.05 4.92 -14.82
C ASN A 89 -12.32 3.57 -15.00
N ASP A 90 -12.49 2.94 -16.16
CA ASP A 90 -11.89 1.63 -16.48
C ASP A 90 -10.36 1.62 -16.42
N GLU A 91 -9.71 2.78 -16.46
CA GLU A 91 -8.28 2.94 -16.33
C GLU A 91 -7.82 3.14 -14.87
N LEU A 92 -8.71 3.01 -13.89
CA LEU A 92 -8.50 3.31 -12.46
C LEU A 92 -8.13 4.77 -12.19
N LEU A 93 -8.53 5.69 -13.07
CA LEU A 93 -8.35 7.13 -12.92
C LEU A 93 -9.66 7.79 -12.44
N PRO A 94 -9.59 8.99 -11.83
CA PRO A 94 -10.77 9.72 -11.42
C PRO A 94 -11.76 9.99 -12.57
N ALA A 95 -13.01 9.56 -12.43
CA ALA A 95 -14.11 9.88 -13.35
C ALA A 95 -14.74 11.25 -12.96
N LEU A 96 -14.03 12.34 -13.29
CA LEU A 96 -14.36 13.70 -12.86
C LEU A 96 -15.10 14.53 -13.91
N GLU A 97 -15.91 13.92 -14.74
CA GLU A 97 -16.60 14.62 -15.85
C GLU A 97 -17.55 15.76 -15.39
N LYS A 98 -17.93 15.78 -14.13
CA LYS A 98 -18.92 16.70 -13.54
C LYS A 98 -18.45 17.42 -12.27
N THR A 99 -17.13 17.59 -12.05
CA THR A 99 -16.64 18.18 -10.81
C THR A 99 -16.07 19.56 -11.01
N ASP A 100 -16.21 20.42 -9.99
CA ASP A 100 -15.69 21.80 -9.91
C ASP A 100 -14.14 21.86 -10.01
N LEU A 101 -13.44 20.71 -9.96
CA LEU A 101 -11.98 20.62 -10.00
C LEU A 101 -11.34 21.19 -11.27
N LYS A 102 -12.06 21.19 -12.41
CA LYS A 102 -11.57 21.74 -13.67
C LYS A 102 -11.86 23.24 -13.83
N GLU A 103 -12.89 23.72 -13.14
CA GLU A 103 -13.38 25.10 -13.31
C GLU A 103 -12.83 26.05 -12.25
N GLU A 104 -12.58 25.58 -11.04
CA GLU A 104 -12.07 26.38 -9.94
C GLU A 104 -10.60 26.10 -9.65
N ASN A 105 -9.74 26.88 -10.26
CA ASN A 105 -8.29 26.90 -10.04
C ASN A 105 -7.96 27.50 -8.66
N THR A 106 -8.63 27.06 -7.59
CA THR A 106 -8.53 27.63 -6.26
C THR A 106 -7.50 26.88 -5.43
N GLN A 107 -6.68 27.62 -4.69
CA GLN A 107 -5.71 27.08 -3.70
C GLN A 107 -6.40 26.31 -2.55
N THR A 108 -7.71 26.22 -2.56
CA THR A 108 -8.55 25.68 -1.48
C THR A 108 -9.12 24.29 -1.77
N ILE A 109 -8.99 23.80 -3.01
CA ILE A 109 -9.48 22.47 -3.40
C ILE A 109 -8.29 21.55 -3.62
N GLY A 110 -8.35 20.36 -3.02
CA GLY A 110 -7.34 19.32 -3.17
C GLY A 110 -7.93 18.02 -3.73
N ILE A 111 -7.05 17.15 -4.21
CA ILE A 111 -7.38 15.78 -4.65
C ILE A 111 -6.41 14.77 -4.06
N LEU A 112 -6.95 13.64 -3.61
CA LEU A 112 -6.16 12.48 -3.24
C LEU A 112 -6.25 11.44 -4.36
N LEU A 113 -5.10 11.11 -4.94
CA LEU A 113 -4.93 10.10 -5.97
C LEU A 113 -4.28 8.86 -5.36
N VAL A 114 -4.74 7.67 -5.72
CA VAL A 114 -4.18 6.41 -5.23
C VAL A 114 -3.42 5.71 -6.36
N ASN A 115 -2.18 5.34 -6.09
CA ASN A 115 -1.38 4.48 -6.97
C ASN A 115 -1.79 3.03 -6.74
N TYR A 116 -2.88 2.61 -7.38
CA TYR A 116 -3.50 1.31 -7.16
C TYR A 116 -2.54 0.16 -7.47
N PHE A 117 -2.38 -0.73 -6.50
CA PHE A 117 -1.58 -1.96 -6.56
C PHE A 117 -0.09 -1.73 -6.84
N GLY A 118 0.34 -0.48 -7.07
CA GLY A 118 1.69 -0.11 -7.52
C GLY A 118 1.90 -0.26 -9.03
N VAL A 119 0.82 -0.24 -9.81
CA VAL A 119 0.87 -0.39 -11.29
C VAL A 119 0.38 0.84 -12.04
N MET A 120 0.34 2.01 -11.36
CA MET A 120 -0.20 3.25 -11.92
C MET A 120 0.85 4.36 -12.04
N ASP A 121 2.14 4.08 -11.87
CA ASP A 121 3.21 5.09 -11.78
C ASP A 121 3.18 6.09 -12.93
N GLN A 122 3.12 5.61 -14.16
CA GLN A 122 3.09 6.44 -15.36
C GLN A 122 1.79 7.26 -15.46
N LYS A 123 0.64 6.63 -15.21
CA LYS A 123 -0.67 7.28 -15.29
C LYS A 123 -0.82 8.38 -14.23
N ILE A 124 -0.37 8.13 -12.99
CA ILE A 124 -0.35 9.13 -11.92
C ILE A 124 0.55 10.30 -12.29
N SER A 125 1.75 10.04 -12.82
CA SER A 125 2.69 11.11 -13.22
C SER A 125 2.09 12.03 -14.30
N GLN A 126 1.35 11.48 -15.26
CA GLN A 126 0.65 12.25 -16.28
C GLN A 126 -0.55 13.03 -15.70
N LEU A 127 -1.30 12.40 -14.79
CA LEU A 127 -2.52 12.96 -14.23
C LEU A 127 -2.25 14.13 -13.28
N VAL A 128 -1.19 14.04 -12.46
CA VAL A 128 -0.83 15.06 -11.46
C VAL A 128 -0.66 16.45 -12.08
N GLY A 129 -0.18 16.54 -13.34
CA GLY A 129 -0.06 17.80 -14.06
C GLY A 129 -1.38 18.56 -14.29
N GLN A 130 -2.51 17.87 -14.19
CA GLN A 130 -3.85 18.45 -14.43
C GLN A 130 -4.47 19.08 -13.17
N TYR A 131 -3.92 18.79 -11.96
CA TYR A 131 -4.49 19.22 -10.69
C TYR A 131 -3.50 20.01 -9.86
N LYS A 132 -4.03 20.83 -8.95
CA LYS A 132 -3.29 21.48 -7.86
C LYS A 132 -3.64 20.81 -6.54
N ASN A 133 -2.77 21.02 -5.52
CA ASN A 133 -2.98 20.49 -4.17
C ASN A 133 -3.26 18.98 -4.17
N VAL A 134 -2.28 18.21 -4.62
CA VAL A 134 -2.41 16.76 -4.82
C VAL A 134 -1.79 15.99 -3.66
N ILE A 135 -2.52 15.06 -3.10
CA ILE A 135 -1.97 14.00 -2.25
C ILE A 135 -1.90 12.73 -3.10
N ILE A 136 -0.72 12.13 -3.21
CA ILE A 136 -0.53 10.84 -3.89
C ILE A 136 -0.35 9.77 -2.83
N ASP A 137 -1.31 8.86 -2.73
CA ASP A 137 -1.20 7.68 -1.88
C ASP A 137 -0.45 6.55 -2.60
N ASN A 138 0.86 6.49 -2.38
CA ASN A 138 1.75 5.42 -2.84
C ASN A 138 1.85 4.28 -1.80
N SER A 139 0.82 4.03 -1.00
CA SER A 139 0.83 2.91 -0.04
C SER A 139 1.00 1.54 -0.71
N HIS A 140 0.70 1.42 -2.01
CA HIS A 140 0.91 0.24 -2.83
C HIS A 140 2.12 0.35 -3.78
N ALA A 141 2.92 1.44 -3.67
CA ALA A 141 4.02 1.77 -4.58
C ALA A 141 5.21 2.37 -3.81
N PHE A 142 5.73 1.66 -2.80
CA PHE A 142 6.78 2.18 -1.90
C PHE A 142 8.04 2.62 -2.64
N PHE A 143 8.41 1.94 -3.72
CA PHE A 143 9.61 2.22 -4.50
C PHE A 143 9.40 3.25 -5.63
N CYS A 144 8.15 3.69 -5.85
CA CYS A 144 7.87 4.77 -6.80
C CYS A 144 8.51 6.08 -6.33
N SER A 145 9.18 6.78 -7.24
CA SER A 145 9.79 8.07 -6.91
C SER A 145 8.73 9.13 -6.62
N PRO A 146 8.93 9.98 -5.59
CA PRO A 146 8.01 11.07 -5.31
C PRO A 146 7.99 12.11 -6.42
N ILE A 147 6.82 12.66 -6.71
CA ILE A 147 6.66 13.81 -7.59
C ILE A 147 6.97 15.07 -6.76
N LEU A 148 8.13 15.68 -7.02
CA LEU A 148 8.63 16.85 -6.30
C LEU A 148 8.14 18.15 -6.93
N ARG A 149 6.88 18.49 -6.65
CA ARG A 149 6.22 19.76 -6.95
C ARG A 149 5.71 20.40 -5.65
N GLU A 150 5.67 21.73 -5.55
CA GLU A 150 5.39 22.45 -4.29
C GLU A 150 4.02 22.13 -3.68
N ASP A 151 3.05 21.81 -4.51
CA ASP A 151 1.66 21.52 -4.13
C ASP A 151 1.36 20.00 -4.17
N VAL A 152 2.40 19.15 -4.17
CA VAL A 152 2.26 17.68 -4.18
C VAL A 152 2.83 17.08 -2.92
N TYR A 153 2.05 16.23 -2.29
CA TYR A 153 2.36 15.49 -1.08
C TYR A 153 2.33 13.99 -1.38
N ASN A 154 3.48 13.34 -1.30
CA ASN A 154 3.60 11.90 -1.59
C ASN A 154 3.58 11.11 -0.29
N VAL A 155 2.71 10.12 -0.20
CA VAL A 155 2.52 9.29 0.99
C VAL A 155 2.92 7.84 0.70
N TYR A 156 3.64 7.21 1.63
CA TYR A 156 4.11 5.83 1.49
C TYR A 156 3.83 5.00 2.73
N SER A 157 3.71 3.68 2.55
CA SER A 157 3.56 2.69 3.62
C SER A 157 4.73 1.71 3.61
N CYS A 158 5.46 1.58 4.74
CA CYS A 158 6.52 0.58 4.87
C CYS A 158 5.95 -0.82 5.05
N ARG A 159 4.90 -0.95 5.87
CA ARG A 159 4.34 -2.22 6.38
C ARG A 159 3.84 -3.19 5.30
N LYS A 160 3.67 -2.71 4.07
CA LYS A 160 3.27 -3.51 2.91
C LYS A 160 4.45 -4.08 2.13
N PHE A 161 5.66 -3.60 2.42
CA PHE A 161 6.88 -3.95 1.67
C PHE A 161 7.96 -4.53 2.56
N VAL A 162 8.01 -4.11 3.82
CA VAL A 162 9.02 -4.50 4.81
C VAL A 162 8.32 -5.00 6.07
N GLY A 163 8.90 -6.00 6.72
CA GLY A 163 8.42 -6.54 7.99
C GLY A 163 8.72 -5.62 9.17
N VAL A 164 8.01 -4.52 9.26
CA VAL A 164 8.11 -3.55 10.36
C VAL A 164 6.75 -3.35 11.03
N PRO A 165 6.73 -3.07 12.34
CA PRO A 165 5.48 -2.96 13.09
C PRO A 165 4.66 -1.73 12.75
N ASP A 166 5.31 -0.60 12.47
CA ASP A 166 4.70 0.66 12.05
C ASP A 166 5.55 1.30 10.94
N GLY A 167 5.07 2.35 10.35
CA GLY A 167 5.86 3.15 9.42
C GLY A 167 5.09 3.59 8.18
N GLY A 168 5.21 4.88 7.93
CA GLY A 168 4.80 5.58 6.73
C GLY A 168 5.69 6.79 6.52
N TYR A 169 5.65 7.35 5.33
CA TYR A 169 6.38 8.56 5.00
C TYR A 169 5.46 9.57 4.32
N LEU A 170 5.68 10.83 4.66
CA LEU A 170 5.21 11.98 3.90
C LEU A 170 6.43 12.65 3.27
N VAL A 171 6.43 12.76 1.94
CA VAL A 171 7.51 13.37 1.16
C VAL A 171 6.95 14.53 0.34
N SER A 172 7.57 15.70 0.42
CA SER A 172 7.14 16.89 -0.34
C SER A 172 8.34 17.74 -0.74
N LYS A 173 8.22 18.46 -1.86
CA LYS A 173 9.18 19.50 -2.23
C LYS A 173 9.09 20.70 -1.28
N THR A 174 7.89 21.03 -0.80
CA THR A 174 7.68 22.06 0.21
C THR A 174 8.16 21.57 1.58
N PRO A 175 8.99 22.31 2.32
CA PRO A 175 9.44 21.94 3.65
C PRO A 175 8.27 21.63 4.58
N LEU A 176 8.33 20.49 5.25
CA LEU A 176 7.22 19.99 6.08
C LEU A 176 7.29 20.54 7.51
N SER A 177 8.48 20.71 8.08
CA SER A 177 8.74 21.30 9.41
C SER A 177 7.78 20.75 10.50
N LEU A 178 7.61 19.42 10.53
CA LEU A 178 6.74 18.72 11.48
C LEU A 178 7.60 17.93 12.47
N GLU A 179 7.51 18.28 13.74
CA GLU A 179 8.09 17.51 14.84
C GLU A 179 7.01 16.62 15.43
N LEU A 180 7.12 15.30 15.23
CA LEU A 180 6.15 14.32 15.70
C LEU A 180 6.72 13.53 16.89
N GLU A 181 5.90 13.34 17.92
CA GLU A 181 6.23 12.39 18.98
C GLU A 181 6.32 10.97 18.39
N PRO A 182 7.44 10.25 18.57
CA PRO A 182 7.55 8.87 18.13
C PRO A 182 6.54 7.96 18.82
N ASP A 183 5.93 7.07 18.08
CA ASP A 183 5.00 6.10 18.64
C ASP A 183 5.71 5.04 19.50
N ARG A 184 4.95 4.43 20.42
CA ARG A 184 5.42 3.39 21.35
C ARG A 184 4.67 2.10 21.09
N ILE A 185 5.23 1.29 20.20
CA ILE A 185 4.55 0.13 19.63
C ILE A 185 4.97 -1.23 20.23
N GLY A 186 5.64 -1.23 21.39
CA GLY A 186 6.21 -2.43 22.00
C GLY A 186 5.24 -3.60 22.19
N HIS A 187 3.94 -3.35 22.23
CA HIS A 187 2.90 -4.37 22.35
C HIS A 187 2.20 -4.73 21.02
N HIS A 188 2.66 -4.19 19.89
CA HIS A 188 1.93 -4.29 18.61
C HIS A 188 2.78 -4.89 17.48
N PHE A 189 3.83 -5.65 17.79
CA PHE A 189 4.67 -6.26 16.77
C PHE A 189 4.91 -7.77 16.93
N SER A 190 4.26 -8.41 17.90
CA SER A 190 4.36 -9.85 18.18
C SER A 190 4.12 -10.71 16.92
N TYR A 191 3.17 -10.32 16.08
CA TYR A 191 2.87 -11.03 14.83
C TYR A 191 4.06 -11.15 13.87
N LEU A 192 5.01 -10.20 13.91
CA LEU A 192 6.22 -10.24 13.07
C LEU A 192 7.21 -11.31 13.53
N VAL A 193 7.18 -11.67 14.80
CA VAL A 193 8.01 -12.75 15.39
C VAL A 193 7.29 -14.09 15.29
N ILE A 194 5.99 -14.13 15.58
CA ILE A 194 5.17 -15.36 15.54
C ILE A 194 5.09 -15.92 14.12
N SER A 195 4.90 -15.07 13.12
CA SER A 195 4.70 -15.49 11.73
C SER A 195 5.86 -16.33 11.16
N PRO A 196 7.16 -15.94 11.26
CA PRO A 196 8.26 -16.75 10.78
C PRO A 196 8.60 -17.96 11.64
N GLU A 197 8.33 -17.91 12.96
CA GLU A 197 8.67 -18.99 13.90
C GLU A 197 7.61 -20.11 13.95
N TYR A 198 6.35 -19.76 13.70
CA TYR A 198 5.23 -20.68 13.79
C TYR A 198 4.42 -20.72 12.47
N SER A 199 3.46 -19.80 12.30
CA SER A 199 2.70 -19.71 11.06
C SER A 199 1.98 -18.37 10.89
N MET A 200 1.56 -18.07 9.65
CA MET A 200 0.73 -16.90 9.36
C MET A 200 -0.64 -16.97 10.05
N ASN A 201 -1.20 -18.17 10.20
CA ASN A 201 -2.50 -18.34 10.87
C ASN A 201 -2.42 -18.05 12.36
N GLU A 202 -1.36 -18.46 13.03
CA GLU A 202 -1.14 -18.17 14.46
C GLU A 202 -0.89 -16.67 14.70
N ALA A 203 -0.18 -16.01 13.77
CA ALA A 203 0.08 -14.59 13.83
C ALA A 203 -1.16 -13.71 13.50
N TYR A 204 -2.24 -14.29 12.93
CA TYR A 204 -3.34 -13.52 12.34
C TYR A 204 -4.10 -12.66 13.35
N THR A 205 -4.40 -13.21 14.53
CA THR A 205 -5.10 -12.48 15.58
C THR A 205 -4.27 -11.28 16.08
N GLU A 206 -2.98 -11.50 16.32
CA GLU A 206 -2.05 -10.45 16.75
C GLU A 206 -1.93 -9.34 15.69
N LYS A 207 -1.95 -9.74 14.40
CA LYS A 207 -1.94 -8.79 13.29
C LYS A 207 -3.19 -7.90 13.26
N ILE A 208 -4.37 -8.48 13.49
CA ILE A 208 -5.63 -7.72 13.56
C ILE A 208 -5.61 -6.74 14.72
N GLU A 209 -5.17 -7.16 15.91
CA GLU A 209 -5.09 -6.28 17.08
C GLU A 209 -4.07 -5.14 16.84
N SER A 210 -2.94 -5.45 16.21
CA SER A 210 -1.98 -4.42 15.79
C SER A 210 -2.60 -3.40 14.83
N ASP A 211 -3.42 -3.83 13.86
CA ASP A 211 -4.06 -2.91 12.91
C ASP A 211 -5.10 -1.99 13.58
N LYS A 212 -5.83 -2.49 14.58
CA LYS A 212 -6.78 -1.68 15.36
C LYS A 212 -6.10 -0.54 16.10
N TYR A 213 -4.90 -0.77 16.63
CA TYR A 213 -4.12 0.25 17.33
C TYR A 213 -3.88 1.51 16.48
N PHE A 214 -3.67 1.34 15.17
CA PHE A 214 -3.41 2.46 14.26
C PHE A 214 -4.68 3.18 13.79
N TYR A 215 -5.88 2.79 14.25
CA TYR A 215 -7.12 3.32 13.70
C TYR A 215 -7.27 4.84 13.93
N ASP A 216 -7.00 5.34 15.14
CA ASP A 216 -7.07 6.76 15.49
C ASP A 216 -5.77 7.29 16.14
N ASN A 217 -4.64 6.75 15.72
CA ASN A 217 -3.33 7.08 16.24
C ASN A 217 -2.45 7.70 15.14
N TYR A 218 -2.19 9.01 15.23
CA TYR A 218 -1.42 9.79 14.24
C TYR A 218 -0.16 10.34 14.91
N LYS A 219 0.94 9.60 14.86
CA LYS A 219 2.21 9.90 15.50
C LYS A 219 3.38 9.76 14.55
N GLY A 220 4.56 10.10 15.03
CA GLY A 220 5.83 9.78 14.39
C GLY A 220 6.11 8.28 14.40
N MET A 221 6.91 7.81 13.46
CA MET A 221 7.38 6.42 13.37
C MET A 221 8.14 6.03 14.64
N SER A 222 7.91 4.84 15.15
CA SER A 222 8.61 4.33 16.32
C SER A 222 10.11 4.21 16.07
N ARG A 223 10.90 4.31 17.14
CA ARG A 223 12.36 4.14 17.06
C ARG A 223 12.75 2.73 16.60
N ILE A 224 11.97 1.72 16.97
CA ILE A 224 12.20 0.32 16.55
C ILE A 224 12.08 0.23 15.02
N SER A 225 11.01 0.74 14.43
CA SER A 225 10.84 0.72 12.98
C SER A 225 11.90 1.55 12.26
N GLN A 226 12.28 2.72 12.77
CA GLN A 226 13.38 3.50 12.19
C GLN A 226 14.70 2.70 12.17
N GLY A 227 15.04 2.02 13.26
CA GLY A 227 16.25 1.19 13.33
C GLY A 227 16.20 -0.02 12.40
N LEU A 228 15.04 -0.70 12.31
CA LEU A 228 14.85 -1.82 11.39
C LEU A 228 14.95 -1.35 9.93
N LEU A 229 14.31 -0.24 9.57
CA LEU A 229 14.33 0.31 8.22
C LEU A 229 15.72 0.77 7.80
N SER A 230 16.57 1.21 8.73
CA SER A 230 17.98 1.57 8.44
C SER A 230 18.86 0.37 8.07
N SER A 231 18.41 -0.86 8.34
CA SER A 231 19.17 -2.10 8.03
C SER A 231 18.59 -2.91 6.87
N VAL A 232 17.56 -2.39 6.18
CA VAL A 232 16.90 -3.07 5.07
C VAL A 232 17.70 -2.98 3.78
N ASP A 233 17.87 -4.11 3.11
CA ASP A 233 18.37 -4.15 1.73
C ASP A 233 17.23 -3.82 0.74
N TYR A 234 17.05 -2.54 0.48
CA TYR A 234 15.98 -2.04 -0.40
C TYR A 234 16.15 -2.45 -1.86
N GLU A 235 17.38 -2.56 -2.35
CA GLU A 235 17.64 -2.97 -3.74
C GLU A 235 17.27 -4.44 -3.95
N PHE A 236 17.61 -5.31 -3.00
CA PHE A 236 17.19 -6.70 -3.03
C PHE A 236 15.66 -6.83 -3.05
N ILE A 237 14.94 -6.11 -2.16
CA ILE A 237 13.48 -6.16 -2.10
C ILE A 237 12.86 -5.69 -3.42
N LYS A 238 13.38 -4.57 -3.94
CA LYS A 238 12.91 -3.99 -5.20
C LYS A 238 13.08 -4.96 -6.36
N GLN A 239 14.29 -5.48 -6.53
CA GLN A 239 14.63 -6.42 -7.59
C GLN A 239 13.73 -7.68 -7.52
N LYS A 240 13.58 -8.29 -6.33
CA LYS A 240 12.77 -9.49 -6.16
C LYS A 240 11.30 -9.26 -6.51
N ARG A 241 10.72 -8.14 -6.11
CA ARG A 241 9.34 -7.80 -6.46
C ARG A 241 9.15 -7.57 -7.96
N GLU A 242 10.11 -6.93 -8.61
CA GLU A 242 10.09 -6.71 -10.06
C GLU A 242 10.22 -8.04 -10.83
N GLU A 243 11.14 -8.92 -10.44
CA GLU A 243 11.30 -10.27 -11.02
C GLU A 243 10.00 -11.08 -10.90
N ASN A 244 9.44 -11.15 -9.69
CA ASN A 244 8.21 -11.90 -9.39
C ASN A 244 7.00 -11.33 -10.14
N PHE A 245 6.87 -10.00 -10.17
CA PHE A 245 5.80 -9.35 -10.91
C PHE A 245 5.87 -9.66 -12.40
N ASN A 246 7.06 -9.51 -13.00
CA ASN A 246 7.27 -9.75 -14.42
C ASN A 246 7.00 -11.21 -14.80
N MET A 247 7.38 -12.16 -13.94
CA MET A 247 7.08 -13.58 -14.15
C MET A 247 5.57 -13.83 -14.16
N LEU A 248 4.84 -13.39 -13.14
CA LEU A 248 3.38 -13.54 -13.10
C LEU A 248 2.70 -12.82 -14.26
N HIS A 249 3.18 -11.63 -14.60
CA HIS A 249 2.63 -10.87 -15.72
C HIS A 249 2.83 -11.60 -17.05
N GLY A 250 4.00 -12.16 -17.29
CA GLY A 250 4.29 -12.99 -18.47
C GLY A 250 3.30 -14.15 -18.62
N LEU A 251 3.02 -14.85 -17.50
CA LEU A 251 2.17 -16.04 -17.47
C LEU A 251 0.66 -15.72 -17.50
N LEU A 252 0.23 -14.62 -16.86
CA LEU A 252 -1.19 -14.36 -16.59
C LEU A 252 -1.82 -13.22 -17.42
N LYS A 253 -1.03 -12.37 -18.09
CA LYS A 253 -1.55 -11.18 -18.80
C LYS A 253 -2.63 -11.51 -19.86
N ALA A 254 -2.48 -12.63 -20.56
CA ALA A 254 -3.45 -13.05 -21.58
C ALA A 254 -4.85 -13.34 -20.99
N TYR A 255 -4.88 -13.75 -19.73
CA TYR A 255 -6.09 -14.16 -18.99
C TYR A 255 -6.60 -13.07 -18.04
N ASN A 256 -5.90 -11.95 -17.91
CA ASN A 256 -6.22 -10.86 -17.00
C ASN A 256 -7.08 -9.81 -17.69
N GLN A 257 -8.13 -9.32 -17.01
CA GLN A 257 -8.94 -8.18 -17.47
C GLN A 257 -8.22 -6.84 -17.28
N PHE A 258 -7.32 -6.73 -16.28
CA PHE A 258 -6.53 -5.52 -16.12
C PHE A 258 -5.49 -5.39 -17.24
N LEU A 259 -5.52 -4.26 -17.92
CA LEU A 259 -4.45 -3.84 -18.81
C LEU A 259 -3.38 -3.14 -17.98
N ILE A 260 -2.32 -3.89 -17.66
CA ILE A 260 -1.18 -3.38 -16.93
C ILE A 260 -0.11 -3.01 -17.93
N GLU A 261 0.17 -1.72 -18.06
CA GLU A 261 1.11 -1.16 -19.01
C GLU A 261 2.30 -0.51 -18.29
N GLY A 262 3.42 -0.40 -19.01
CA GLY A 262 4.60 0.31 -18.55
C GLY A 262 5.47 -0.47 -17.57
N ASN A 263 6.59 0.14 -17.20
CA ASN A 263 7.51 -0.37 -16.18
C ASN A 263 7.05 0.13 -14.81
N ASN A 264 6.47 -0.76 -14.03
CA ASN A 264 6.05 -0.45 -12.67
C ASN A 264 7.17 -0.79 -11.68
N THR A 265 7.44 0.10 -10.75
CA THR A 265 8.57 -0.05 -9.83
C THR A 265 8.17 -0.87 -8.61
N ALA A 266 8.53 -2.15 -8.61
CA ALA A 266 8.33 -3.09 -7.50
C ALA A 266 6.92 -2.99 -6.87
N PRO A 267 5.86 -3.39 -7.57
CA PRO A 267 4.47 -3.25 -7.12
C PRO A 267 4.17 -3.97 -5.79
N TYR A 268 3.05 -3.63 -5.16
CA TYR A 268 2.63 -4.27 -3.91
C TYR A 268 2.19 -5.72 -4.13
N LEU A 269 1.32 -5.94 -5.11
CA LEU A 269 0.70 -7.22 -5.44
C LEU A 269 0.51 -7.31 -6.95
N TYR A 270 0.34 -8.52 -7.48
CA TYR A 270 -0.12 -8.71 -8.85
C TYR A 270 -1.66 -8.77 -8.88
N PRO A 271 -2.36 -7.77 -9.45
CA PRO A 271 -3.81 -7.78 -9.55
C PRO A 271 -4.23 -8.69 -10.70
N PHE A 272 -4.89 -9.78 -10.39
CA PHE A 272 -5.43 -10.72 -11.37
C PHE A 272 -6.96 -10.71 -11.33
N ARG A 273 -7.59 -10.10 -12.31
CA ARG A 273 -9.04 -10.17 -12.54
C ARG A 273 -9.28 -11.12 -13.71
N PRO A 274 -9.70 -12.36 -13.44
CA PRO A 274 -9.75 -13.38 -14.49
C PRO A 274 -10.79 -13.03 -15.56
N LYS A 275 -10.43 -13.28 -16.83
CA LYS A 275 -11.38 -13.34 -17.93
C LYS A 275 -12.29 -14.57 -17.76
N LYS A 276 -13.22 -14.74 -18.68
CA LYS A 276 -14.08 -15.94 -18.70
C LYS A 276 -13.24 -17.23 -18.80
N ASN A 277 -13.76 -18.34 -18.26
CA ASN A 277 -13.12 -19.65 -18.41
C ASN A 277 -13.18 -20.15 -19.87
N TYR A 278 -12.52 -21.27 -20.16
CA TYR A 278 -12.47 -21.86 -21.50
C TYR A 278 -13.85 -22.21 -22.10
N LYS A 279 -14.88 -22.38 -21.25
CA LYS A 279 -16.29 -22.57 -21.66
C LYS A 279 -17.06 -21.26 -21.85
N GLY A 280 -16.41 -20.10 -21.70
CA GLY A 280 -17.04 -18.79 -21.78
C GLY A 280 -17.82 -18.37 -20.53
N ASN A 281 -17.76 -19.12 -19.43
CA ASN A 281 -18.47 -18.81 -18.18
C ASN A 281 -17.66 -17.83 -17.31
N THR A 282 -18.38 -17.01 -16.54
CA THR A 282 -17.79 -16.17 -15.49
C THR A 282 -17.20 -17.04 -14.39
N ILE A 283 -16.01 -16.68 -13.90
CA ILE A 283 -15.33 -17.38 -12.83
C ILE A 283 -15.85 -16.88 -11.50
N ASP A 284 -16.24 -17.80 -10.61
CA ASP A 284 -16.54 -17.49 -9.22
C ASP A 284 -15.22 -17.24 -8.46
N VAL A 285 -14.85 -15.96 -8.31
CA VAL A 285 -13.61 -15.56 -7.64
C VAL A 285 -13.66 -15.85 -6.13
N ALA A 286 -14.84 -15.87 -5.51
CA ALA A 286 -14.96 -16.24 -4.10
C ALA A 286 -14.61 -17.72 -3.89
N ALA A 287 -15.15 -18.61 -4.72
CA ALA A 287 -14.80 -20.03 -4.70
C ALA A 287 -13.32 -20.27 -5.05
N LEU A 288 -12.77 -19.52 -6.02
CA LEU A 288 -11.34 -19.57 -6.35
C LEU A 288 -10.48 -19.19 -5.15
N LYS A 289 -10.78 -18.09 -4.45
CA LYS A 289 -10.03 -17.67 -3.25
C LYS A 289 -10.11 -18.72 -2.14
N MET A 290 -11.26 -19.36 -1.92
CA MET A 290 -11.36 -20.45 -0.94
C MET A 290 -10.47 -21.64 -1.32
N SER A 291 -10.45 -22.01 -2.61
CA SER A 291 -9.58 -23.08 -3.11
C SER A 291 -8.09 -22.74 -2.97
N LEU A 292 -7.70 -21.47 -3.17
CA LEU A 292 -6.34 -21.00 -2.95
C LEU A 292 -5.95 -21.06 -1.45
N VAL A 293 -6.85 -20.68 -0.56
CA VAL A 293 -6.62 -20.80 0.91
C VAL A 293 -6.40 -22.26 1.31
N ALA A 294 -7.12 -23.22 0.72
CA ALA A 294 -6.90 -24.65 0.95
C ALA A 294 -5.49 -25.12 0.51
N GLN A 295 -4.89 -24.42 -0.46
CA GLN A 295 -3.49 -24.60 -0.88
C GLN A 295 -2.50 -23.72 -0.10
N LYS A 296 -2.91 -23.09 1.01
CA LYS A 296 -2.15 -22.12 1.81
C LYS A 296 -1.69 -20.89 1.02
N ILE A 297 -2.38 -20.53 -0.04
CA ILE A 297 -2.17 -19.30 -0.82
C ILE A 297 -3.18 -18.25 -0.33
N TYR A 298 -2.67 -17.29 0.44
CA TYR A 298 -3.49 -16.24 1.07
C TYR A 298 -3.52 -14.99 0.21
N THR A 299 -4.68 -14.67 -0.32
CA THR A 299 -4.90 -13.49 -1.18
C THR A 299 -5.86 -12.52 -0.49
N PRO A 300 -5.47 -11.24 -0.29
CA PRO A 300 -6.36 -10.28 0.36
C PRO A 300 -7.56 -9.95 -0.52
N THR A 301 -8.65 -9.52 0.13
CA THR A 301 -9.73 -8.78 -0.53
C THR A 301 -9.58 -7.32 -0.11
N LEU A 302 -9.21 -6.45 -1.06
CA LEU A 302 -9.06 -5.03 -0.79
C LEU A 302 -10.43 -4.37 -0.76
N TRP A 303 -10.62 -3.49 0.22
CA TRP A 303 -11.81 -2.65 0.42
C TRP A 303 -13.13 -3.42 0.30
N ARG A 304 -13.23 -4.52 1.07
CA ARG A 304 -14.39 -5.42 1.11
C ARG A 304 -15.71 -4.73 1.48
N GLU A 305 -15.63 -3.58 2.14
CA GLU A 305 -16.78 -2.74 2.49
C GLU A 305 -17.57 -2.22 1.29
N LEU A 306 -16.96 -2.24 0.09
CA LEU A 306 -17.64 -1.92 -1.16
C LEU A 306 -18.41 -3.10 -1.75
N ILE A 307 -18.26 -4.30 -1.18
CA ILE A 307 -18.99 -5.49 -1.66
C ILE A 307 -20.38 -5.54 -0.99
N THR A 308 -21.22 -4.59 -1.36
CA THR A 308 -22.62 -4.49 -0.90
C THR A 308 -23.53 -4.27 -2.10
N SER A 309 -24.85 -4.54 -1.94
CA SER A 309 -25.83 -4.35 -3.01
C SER A 309 -25.93 -2.88 -3.48
N GLU A 310 -25.60 -1.93 -2.62
CA GLU A 310 -25.59 -0.50 -2.96
C GLU A 310 -24.61 -0.16 -4.10
N TYR A 311 -23.47 -0.88 -4.17
CA TYR A 311 -22.39 -0.59 -5.12
C TYR A 311 -22.29 -1.62 -6.25
N GLU A 312 -23.25 -2.55 -6.41
CA GLU A 312 -23.14 -3.71 -7.30
C GLU A 312 -22.84 -3.35 -8.76
N GLU A 313 -23.37 -2.24 -9.25
CA GLU A 313 -23.18 -1.75 -10.61
C GLU A 313 -21.89 -0.92 -10.80
N THR A 314 -21.12 -0.69 -9.72
CA THR A 314 -19.90 0.12 -9.80
C THR A 314 -18.67 -0.70 -10.16
N LEU A 315 -17.69 -0.04 -10.79
CA LEU A 315 -16.41 -0.66 -11.10
C LEU A 315 -15.68 -1.09 -9.83
N GLU A 316 -15.75 -0.29 -8.77
CA GLU A 316 -15.11 -0.53 -7.48
C GLU A 316 -15.61 -1.81 -6.81
N TYR A 317 -16.93 -2.05 -6.85
CA TYR A 317 -17.51 -3.32 -6.41
C TYR A 317 -16.96 -4.48 -7.22
N GLN A 318 -16.97 -4.34 -8.55
CA GLN A 318 -16.50 -5.38 -9.45
C GLN A 318 -15.02 -5.71 -9.24
N ILE A 319 -14.18 -4.71 -8.98
CA ILE A 319 -12.75 -4.92 -8.68
C ILE A 319 -12.59 -5.59 -7.32
N SER A 320 -13.25 -5.10 -6.26
CA SER A 320 -13.16 -5.68 -4.92
C SER A 320 -13.59 -7.14 -4.87
N LYS A 321 -14.69 -7.48 -5.56
CA LYS A 321 -15.27 -8.82 -5.59
C LYS A 321 -14.48 -9.78 -6.47
N ASN A 322 -14.09 -9.32 -7.68
CA ASN A 322 -13.65 -10.19 -8.76
C ASN A 322 -12.14 -10.17 -9.02
N THR A 323 -11.32 -9.64 -8.10
CA THR A 323 -9.87 -9.64 -8.24
C THR A 323 -9.20 -10.55 -7.22
N VAL A 324 -8.26 -11.37 -7.69
CA VAL A 324 -7.30 -12.11 -6.87
C VAL A 324 -6.00 -11.32 -6.83
N PHE A 325 -5.57 -10.91 -5.64
CA PHE A 325 -4.33 -10.16 -5.45
C PHE A 325 -3.21 -11.13 -5.06
N LEU A 326 -2.40 -11.53 -6.04
CA LEU A 326 -1.35 -12.51 -5.84
C LEU A 326 -0.11 -11.89 -5.18
N PRO A 327 0.51 -12.59 -4.21
CA PRO A 327 1.72 -12.11 -3.56
C PRO A 327 2.92 -12.19 -4.52
N ILE A 328 3.78 -11.17 -4.46
CA ILE A 328 5.00 -11.04 -5.28
C ILE A 328 6.19 -10.58 -4.45
N ASP A 329 6.08 -10.67 -3.13
CA ASP A 329 7.07 -10.09 -2.23
C ASP A 329 8.40 -10.89 -2.19
N GLN A 330 9.38 -10.30 -1.56
CA GLN A 330 10.77 -10.80 -1.54
C GLN A 330 10.98 -12.17 -0.88
N ARG A 331 9.96 -12.78 -0.31
CA ARG A 331 10.00 -14.13 0.27
C ARG A 331 9.95 -15.22 -0.81
N TYR A 332 9.55 -14.86 -2.02
CA TYR A 332 9.29 -15.78 -3.12
C TYR A 332 10.31 -15.60 -4.24
N ASP A 333 10.46 -16.64 -5.04
CA ASP A 333 11.26 -16.66 -6.26
C ASP A 333 10.42 -16.92 -7.52
N VAL A 334 11.06 -17.01 -8.67
CA VAL A 334 10.38 -17.23 -9.95
C VAL A 334 9.67 -18.58 -10.03
N GLN A 335 10.16 -19.60 -9.34
CA GLN A 335 9.53 -20.92 -9.31
C GLN A 335 8.24 -20.90 -8.49
N ASP A 336 8.22 -20.14 -7.39
CA ASP A 336 6.99 -19.86 -6.65
C ASP A 336 5.96 -19.15 -7.51
N MET A 337 6.40 -18.21 -8.36
CA MET A 337 5.50 -17.48 -9.28
C MET A 337 4.92 -18.41 -10.36
N GLU A 338 5.70 -19.33 -10.89
CA GLU A 338 5.22 -20.36 -11.83
C GLU A 338 4.17 -21.25 -11.16
N TYR A 339 4.45 -21.72 -9.95
CA TYR A 339 3.51 -22.51 -9.16
C TYR A 339 2.20 -21.76 -8.89
N LEU A 340 2.28 -20.48 -8.47
CA LEU A 340 1.12 -19.64 -8.24
C LEU A 340 0.28 -19.46 -9.51
N ALA A 341 0.92 -19.15 -10.63
CA ALA A 341 0.23 -18.96 -11.90
C ALA A 341 -0.47 -20.25 -12.36
N GLN A 342 0.22 -21.39 -12.35
CA GLN A 342 -0.35 -22.69 -12.72
C GLN A 342 -1.52 -23.06 -11.81
N THR A 343 -1.39 -22.85 -10.50
CA THR A 343 -2.45 -23.12 -9.53
C THR A 343 -3.69 -22.29 -9.81
N VAL A 344 -3.52 -20.98 -10.02
CA VAL A 344 -4.65 -20.08 -10.34
C VAL A 344 -5.32 -20.47 -11.66
N LEU A 345 -4.57 -20.74 -12.71
CA LEU A 345 -5.11 -21.13 -14.02
C LEU A 345 -5.87 -22.46 -13.94
N THR A 346 -5.33 -23.45 -13.23
CA THR A 346 -5.97 -24.76 -13.04
C THR A 346 -7.25 -24.66 -12.24
N LEU A 347 -7.23 -23.99 -11.08
CA LEU A 347 -8.39 -23.85 -10.20
C LEU A 347 -9.51 -23.00 -10.83
N SER A 348 -9.15 -22.01 -11.63
CA SER A 348 -10.10 -21.17 -12.35
C SER A 348 -10.63 -21.81 -13.64
N ARG A 349 -10.04 -22.92 -14.08
CA ARG A 349 -10.36 -23.57 -15.36
C ARG A 349 -10.34 -22.59 -16.54
N ILE A 350 -9.40 -21.66 -16.54
CA ILE A 350 -9.22 -20.69 -17.64
C ILE A 350 -8.68 -21.39 -18.88
N CYS A 351 -7.73 -22.34 -18.70
CA CYS A 351 -7.21 -23.20 -19.77
C CYS A 351 -7.87 -24.57 -19.73
N ASP A 352 -8.00 -25.23 -20.88
CA ASP A 352 -8.39 -26.62 -20.94
C ASP A 352 -7.23 -27.46 -20.37
N SER A 353 -7.53 -28.39 -19.46
CA SER A 353 -6.53 -29.24 -18.78
C SER A 353 -5.70 -30.10 -19.74
N ASN A 354 -6.08 -30.17 -21.03
CA ASN A 354 -5.37 -30.91 -22.06
C ASN A 354 -4.24 -30.10 -22.74
N GLU A 355 -4.19 -28.76 -22.60
CA GLU A 355 -3.10 -27.97 -23.23
C GLU A 355 -1.83 -27.89 -22.35
N GLY A 356 -1.95 -28.12 -21.04
CA GLY A 356 -0.81 -28.09 -20.10
C GLY A 356 0.12 -29.33 -20.15
N ALA A 357 -0.29 -30.41 -20.82
CA ALA A 357 0.51 -31.64 -20.91
C ALA A 357 1.45 -31.69 -22.14
N ASN A 358 1.31 -30.77 -23.09
CA ASN A 358 2.05 -30.82 -24.36
C ASN A 358 3.28 -29.89 -24.45
N THR A 359 3.67 -29.21 -23.36
CA THR A 359 4.89 -28.36 -23.41
C THR A 359 6.15 -29.04 -22.89
N ASN A 360 6.08 -30.31 -22.43
CA ASN A 360 7.26 -31.06 -21.95
C ASN A 360 7.82 -32.10 -22.92
N GLU A 361 7.35 -32.13 -24.16
CA GLU A 361 8.00 -32.96 -25.20
C GLU A 361 8.40 -32.10 -26.41
N LYS A 362 9.49 -31.37 -26.28
CA LYS A 362 10.42 -30.94 -27.37
C LYS A 362 11.51 -30.07 -26.77
N HIS A 363 12.54 -30.67 -26.22
CA HIS A 363 13.96 -30.39 -26.51
C HIS A 363 14.85 -31.33 -25.72
#